data_2a2d59e0004a8023d46e0820d9716879
#
_entry.id   2a2d59e0004a8023d46e0820d9716879
#
_cell.length_a   1.000
_cell.length_b   1.000
_cell.length_c   1.000
_cell.angle_alpha   90.00
_cell.angle_beta   90.00
_cell.angle_gamma   90.00
#
_symmetry.space_group_name_H-M   'P 1'
#
loop_
_entity.id
_entity.type
_entity.pdbx_description
1 polymer ?
#
loop_
_entity_poly.entity_id
_entity_poly.type
_entity_poly.pdbx_seq_one_letter_code
_entity_poly.pdbx_strand_id
1 'polypeptide(L)'
;MISAMIRMLAMMLVMVTLARLAAAQDARPLEVSGGYSFVHDPNNHISLAAGWMAGASVALTDWLAAVVDAGGSYKTISSFGSEVHVSVHTVMGGVRASAVVGKVTEFGQVLVGIVSGSGTAFGFASTSHAFGLQPGIGFEIPLNQTFAGRAELDVRFIHSQPNGNNAGYEYRFVAGIVYRFRK
;
A
#
# COMPACT_ATOMS: atom_id res chain seq x y z
N MET A 1 32.12 4.97 2.07
CA MET A 1 31.66 6.12 2.82
C MET A 1 30.98 7.18 1.94
N ILE A 2 31.57 7.65 0.85
CA ILE A 2 31.02 8.69 -0.06
C ILE A 2 29.64 8.32 -0.64
N SER A 3 29.41 7.07 -1.03
CA SER A 3 28.13 6.61 -1.61
C SER A 3 26.95 6.63 -0.60
N ALA A 4 27.21 6.35 0.66
CA ALA A 4 26.18 6.43 1.71
C ALA A 4 25.81 7.90 2.02
N MET A 5 26.78 8.76 2.03
CA MET A 5 26.60 10.20 2.24
C MET A 5 25.79 10.85 1.11
N ILE A 6 26.06 10.46 -0.16
CA ILE A 6 25.31 10.95 -1.32
C ILE A 6 23.86 10.48 -1.25
N ARG A 7 23.60 9.24 -0.87
CA ARG A 7 22.21 8.69 -0.71
C ARG A 7 21.45 9.40 0.40
N MET A 8 22.12 9.69 1.52
CA MET A 8 21.54 10.41 2.64
C MET A 8 21.24 11.87 2.28
N LEU A 9 22.12 12.51 1.53
CA LEU A 9 21.91 13.88 1.04
C LEU A 9 20.78 13.95 0.02
N ALA A 10 20.69 12.99 -0.89
CA ALA A 10 19.59 12.88 -1.86
C ALA A 10 18.24 12.65 -1.15
N MET A 11 18.19 11.78 -0.14
CA MET A 11 17.00 11.53 0.66
C MET A 11 16.56 12.78 1.44
N MET A 12 17.52 13.52 2.01
CA MET A 12 17.27 14.76 2.72
C MET A 12 16.78 15.89 1.78
N LEU A 13 17.33 15.96 0.57
CA LEU A 13 16.88 16.90 -0.46
C LEU A 13 15.45 16.60 -0.94
N VAL A 14 15.10 15.32 -1.13
CA VAL A 14 13.74 14.89 -1.46
C VAL A 14 12.77 15.22 -0.32
N MET A 15 13.15 14.99 0.93
CA MET A 15 12.34 15.35 2.10
C MET A 15 12.12 16.87 2.20
N VAL A 16 13.16 17.68 1.95
CA VAL A 16 13.07 19.16 2.00
C VAL A 16 12.25 19.71 0.84
N THR A 17 12.32 19.12 -0.36
CA THR A 17 11.48 19.52 -1.50
C THR A 17 10.02 19.14 -1.29
N LEU A 18 9.73 17.96 -0.72
CA LEU A 18 8.38 17.56 -0.34
C LEU A 18 7.80 18.46 0.76
N ALA A 19 8.60 18.85 1.76
CA ALA A 19 8.18 19.76 2.83
C ALA A 19 7.88 21.19 2.29
N ARG A 20 8.60 21.68 1.29
CA ARG A 20 8.35 22.98 0.65
C ARG A 20 7.12 22.97 -0.24
N LEU A 21 6.82 21.86 -0.92
CA LEU A 21 5.57 21.67 -1.66
C LEU A 21 4.35 21.67 -0.73
N ALA A 22 4.47 21.13 0.48
CA ALA A 22 3.43 21.16 1.50
C ALA A 22 3.21 22.56 2.12
N ALA A 23 4.26 23.40 2.19
CA ALA A 23 4.17 24.73 2.79
C ALA A 23 3.70 25.85 1.83
N ALA A 24 3.72 25.60 0.50
CA ALA A 24 3.41 26.61 -0.52
C ALA A 24 1.96 26.57 -1.03
N GLN A 25 1.11 25.71 -0.46
CA GLN A 25 -0.27 25.55 -0.90
C GLN A 25 -1.24 25.92 0.21
N ASP A 26 -2.27 26.69 -0.14
CA ASP A 26 -3.51 26.73 0.63
C ASP A 26 -3.85 25.29 0.98
N ALA A 27 -4.01 25.01 2.28
CA ALA A 27 -3.97 23.66 2.83
C ALA A 27 -4.88 22.69 2.09
N ARG A 28 -4.27 21.92 1.24
CA ARG A 28 -4.94 20.84 0.55
C ARG A 28 -5.27 19.75 1.57
N PRO A 29 -6.45 19.13 1.46
CA PRO A 29 -6.89 18.18 2.45
C PRO A 29 -5.89 17.00 2.51
N LEU A 30 -5.38 16.77 3.71
CA LEU A 30 -4.67 15.56 4.07
C LEU A 30 -5.72 14.53 4.46
N GLU A 31 -5.58 13.33 3.97
CA GLU A 31 -6.41 12.19 4.33
C GLU A 31 -5.53 11.09 4.91
N VAL A 32 -6.05 10.40 5.92
CA VAL A 32 -5.49 9.13 6.40
C VAL A 32 -6.55 8.05 6.29
N SER A 33 -6.13 6.84 6.02
CA SER A 33 -7.03 5.70 5.89
C SER A 33 -6.50 4.50 6.64
N GLY A 34 -7.41 3.65 7.09
CA GLY A 34 -7.08 2.38 7.70
C GLY A 34 -8.21 1.39 7.51
N GLY A 35 -7.88 0.12 7.45
CA GLY A 35 -8.88 -0.88 7.20
C GLY A 35 -8.35 -2.32 7.16
N TYR A 36 -9.27 -3.20 6.86
CA TYR A 36 -9.02 -4.61 6.62
C TYR A 36 -8.52 -4.82 5.20
N SER A 37 -7.55 -5.72 5.04
CA SER A 37 -7.00 -6.14 3.76
C SER A 37 -7.09 -7.66 3.61
N PHE A 38 -7.64 -8.11 2.50
CA PHE A 38 -7.64 -9.51 2.07
C PHE A 38 -6.75 -9.63 0.84
N VAL A 39 -5.82 -10.59 0.85
CA VAL A 39 -4.92 -10.86 -0.28
C VAL A 39 -5.14 -12.29 -0.78
N HIS A 40 -5.24 -12.44 -2.10
CA HIS A 40 -5.34 -13.72 -2.78
C HIS A 40 -4.23 -13.84 -3.84
N ASP A 41 -3.38 -14.84 -3.67
CA ASP A 41 -2.36 -15.24 -4.64
C ASP A 41 -2.88 -16.42 -5.46
N PRO A 42 -3.29 -16.20 -6.72
CA PRO A 42 -3.80 -17.28 -7.58
C PRO A 42 -2.70 -18.23 -8.05
N ASN A 43 -1.42 -17.81 -8.08
CA ASN A 43 -0.33 -18.64 -8.54
C ASN A 43 -0.03 -19.77 -7.55
N ASN A 44 -0.13 -19.47 -6.25
CA ASN A 44 0.11 -20.44 -5.17
C ASN A 44 -1.20 -20.95 -4.53
N HIS A 45 -2.37 -20.52 -5.01
CA HIS A 45 -3.69 -20.82 -4.42
C HIS A 45 -3.76 -20.49 -2.92
N ILE A 46 -3.07 -19.41 -2.51
CA ILE A 46 -3.00 -18.98 -1.11
C ILE A 46 -3.85 -17.72 -0.92
N SER A 47 -4.70 -17.75 0.11
CA SER A 47 -5.40 -16.55 0.57
C SER A 47 -4.92 -16.18 1.97
N LEU A 48 -4.55 -14.91 2.16
CA LEU A 48 -4.20 -14.32 3.44
C LEU A 48 -5.40 -13.47 3.90
N ALA A 49 -6.23 -14.08 4.76
CA ALA A 49 -7.47 -13.47 5.20
C ALA A 49 -7.29 -12.53 6.41
N ALA A 50 -6.18 -12.61 7.13
CA ALA A 50 -5.88 -11.73 8.25
C ALA A 50 -4.92 -10.63 7.78
N GLY A 51 -5.46 -9.48 7.40
CA GLY A 51 -4.64 -8.37 6.92
C GLY A 51 -5.16 -7.02 7.36
N TRP A 52 -4.27 -6.03 7.36
CA TRP A 52 -4.56 -4.63 7.63
C TRP A 52 -3.92 -3.74 6.56
N MET A 53 -4.45 -2.55 6.38
CA MET A 53 -3.84 -1.48 5.62
C MET A 53 -3.92 -0.17 6.37
N ALA A 54 -2.92 0.69 6.16
CA ALA A 54 -2.89 2.07 6.58
C ALA A 54 -2.33 2.91 5.45
N GLY A 55 -2.94 4.06 5.19
CA GLY A 55 -2.52 4.93 4.11
C GLY A 55 -2.66 6.39 4.48
N ALA A 56 -1.93 7.23 3.75
CA ALA A 56 -2.10 8.67 3.78
C ALA A 56 -2.08 9.22 2.35
N SER A 57 -2.85 10.27 2.10
CA SER A 57 -2.85 10.96 0.82
C SER A 57 -2.92 12.47 0.99
N VAL A 58 -2.24 13.16 0.08
CA VAL A 58 -2.26 14.63 -0.02
C VAL A 58 -2.72 15.03 -1.41
N ALA A 59 -3.77 15.80 -1.49
CA ALA A 59 -4.27 16.31 -2.76
C ALA A 59 -3.21 17.22 -3.41
N LEU A 60 -2.85 16.93 -4.65
CA LEU A 60 -1.97 17.75 -5.49
C LEU A 60 -2.78 18.72 -6.36
N THR A 61 -3.93 18.25 -6.84
CA THR A 61 -4.95 19.02 -7.56
C THR A 61 -6.33 18.58 -7.07
N ASP A 62 -7.39 19.09 -7.66
CA ASP A 62 -8.77 18.70 -7.32
C ASP A 62 -9.08 17.23 -7.68
N TRP A 63 -8.33 16.65 -8.60
CA TRP A 63 -8.53 15.29 -9.10
C TRP A 63 -7.32 14.35 -8.88
N LEU A 64 -6.16 14.86 -8.47
CA LEU A 64 -4.92 14.10 -8.31
C LEU A 64 -4.38 14.22 -6.89
N ALA A 65 -3.96 13.10 -6.30
CA ALA A 65 -3.32 13.04 -4.99
C ALA A 65 -2.04 12.22 -5.04
N ALA A 66 -1.06 12.57 -4.20
CA ALA A 66 0.04 11.69 -3.84
C ALA A 66 -0.43 10.76 -2.71
N VAL A 67 -0.05 9.48 -2.78
CA VAL A 67 -0.50 8.44 -1.85
C VAL A 67 0.71 7.67 -1.32
N VAL A 68 0.66 7.33 -0.05
CA VAL A 68 1.49 6.29 0.57
C VAL A 68 0.57 5.25 1.21
N ASP A 69 0.95 3.99 1.10
CA ASP A 69 0.19 2.84 1.58
C ASP A 69 1.14 1.86 2.26
N ALA A 70 0.75 1.36 3.42
CA ALA A 70 1.43 0.30 4.13
C ALA A 70 0.42 -0.79 4.48
N GLY A 71 0.85 -2.04 4.43
CA GLY A 71 -0.03 -3.17 4.74
C GLY A 71 0.71 -4.36 5.31
N GLY A 72 -0.05 -5.20 6.01
CA GLY A 72 0.42 -6.48 6.52
C GLY A 72 -0.66 -7.54 6.33
N SER A 73 -0.27 -8.73 5.90
CA SER A 73 -1.17 -9.87 5.72
C SER A 73 -0.53 -11.12 6.30
N TYR A 74 -1.32 -11.93 6.99
CA TYR A 74 -0.83 -13.06 7.78
C TYR A 74 -1.62 -14.33 7.51
N LYS A 75 -0.92 -15.47 7.55
CA LYS A 75 -1.53 -16.79 7.50
C LYS A 75 -0.71 -17.79 8.28
N THR A 76 -1.38 -18.63 9.05
CA THR A 76 -0.77 -19.84 9.64
C THR A 76 -1.28 -21.05 8.84
N ILE A 77 -0.35 -21.87 8.40
CA ILE A 77 -0.63 -23.11 7.65
C ILE A 77 -0.16 -24.26 8.53
N SER A 78 -1.07 -25.14 8.93
CA SER A 78 -0.74 -26.37 9.66
C SER A 78 -0.56 -27.49 8.65
N SER A 79 0.63 -28.11 8.60
CA SER A 79 0.96 -29.23 7.73
C SER A 79 1.78 -30.25 8.50
N PHE A 80 1.35 -31.51 8.50
CA PHE A 80 2.06 -32.64 9.15
C PHE A 80 2.51 -32.38 10.60
N GLY A 81 1.65 -31.72 11.41
CA GLY A 81 1.94 -31.46 12.83
C GLY A 81 2.91 -30.30 13.07
N SER A 82 3.28 -29.54 12.04
CA SER A 82 4.09 -28.34 12.14
C SER A 82 3.29 -27.11 11.66
N GLU A 83 3.51 -25.99 12.34
CA GLU A 83 2.92 -24.70 11.94
C GLU A 83 3.93 -23.90 11.13
N VAL A 84 3.48 -23.42 9.98
CA VAL A 84 4.21 -22.49 9.12
C VAL A 84 3.50 -21.13 9.19
N HIS A 85 4.19 -20.14 9.71
CA HIS A 85 3.69 -18.77 9.74
C HIS A 85 4.20 -18.02 8.51
N VAL A 86 3.25 -17.52 7.71
CA VAL A 86 3.52 -16.69 6.54
C VAL A 86 3.06 -15.27 6.83
N SER A 87 3.92 -14.30 6.59
CA SER A 87 3.56 -12.88 6.67
C SER A 87 4.08 -12.13 5.46
N VAL A 88 3.27 -11.19 4.97
CA VAL A 88 3.61 -10.29 3.87
C VAL A 88 3.40 -8.87 4.35
N HIS A 89 4.43 -8.04 4.26
CA HIS A 89 4.37 -6.61 4.56
C HIS A 89 4.67 -5.80 3.31
N THR A 90 3.99 -4.68 3.16
CA THR A 90 4.15 -3.81 1.99
C THR A 90 4.29 -2.36 2.41
N VAL A 91 5.14 -1.63 1.69
CA VAL A 91 5.22 -0.17 1.74
C VAL A 91 5.29 0.34 0.32
N MET A 92 4.30 1.13 -0.06
CA MET A 92 4.14 1.60 -1.42
C MET A 92 3.86 3.10 -1.47
N GLY A 93 4.20 3.73 -2.57
CA GLY A 93 3.89 5.13 -2.83
C GLY A 93 3.53 5.34 -4.29
N GLY A 94 2.73 6.36 -4.57
CA GLY A 94 2.31 6.64 -5.93
C GLY A 94 1.29 7.75 -6.04
N VAL A 95 0.43 7.63 -7.04
CA VAL A 95 -0.58 8.65 -7.36
C VAL A 95 -1.97 8.04 -7.46
N ARG A 96 -2.96 8.85 -7.10
CA ARG A 96 -4.39 8.53 -7.20
C ARG A 96 -5.08 9.63 -7.98
N ALA A 97 -5.85 9.25 -8.99
CA ALA A 97 -6.79 10.12 -9.68
C ALA A 97 -8.20 9.84 -9.19
N SER A 98 -8.98 10.87 -8.89
CA SER A 98 -10.32 10.74 -8.31
C SER A 98 -11.32 11.63 -9.06
N ALA A 99 -12.57 11.16 -9.12
CA ALA A 99 -13.70 11.90 -9.65
C ALA A 99 -14.92 11.73 -8.72
N VAL A 100 -15.70 12.79 -8.54
CA VAL A 100 -16.94 12.74 -7.76
C VAL A 100 -18.11 12.45 -8.68
N VAL A 101 -18.80 11.34 -8.45
CA VAL A 101 -19.99 10.91 -9.21
C VAL A 101 -21.17 10.84 -8.22
N GLY A 102 -22.00 11.86 -8.26
CA GLY A 102 -23.10 12.00 -7.30
C GLY A 102 -22.59 12.23 -5.86
N LYS A 103 -22.79 11.24 -4.99
CA LYS A 103 -22.30 11.25 -3.61
C LYS A 103 -21.06 10.37 -3.38
N VAL A 104 -20.61 9.68 -4.41
CA VAL A 104 -19.51 8.73 -4.32
C VAL A 104 -18.27 9.36 -4.97
N THR A 105 -17.11 9.18 -4.37
CA THR A 105 -15.83 9.49 -5.00
C THR A 105 -15.25 8.20 -5.56
N GLU A 106 -15.16 8.10 -6.87
CA GLU A 106 -14.48 7.01 -7.55
C GLU A 106 -13.02 7.36 -7.74
N PHE A 107 -12.13 6.36 -7.66
CA PHE A 107 -10.71 6.60 -7.88
C PHE A 107 -10.00 5.42 -8.57
N GLY A 108 -8.95 5.78 -9.29
CA GLY A 108 -7.94 4.85 -9.77
C GLY A 108 -6.57 5.26 -9.23
N GLN A 109 -5.74 4.30 -8.89
CA GLN A 109 -4.39 4.57 -8.37
C GLN A 109 -3.35 3.66 -8.99
N VAL A 110 -2.10 4.12 -8.98
CA VAL A 110 -0.94 3.30 -9.32
C VAL A 110 0.11 3.55 -8.26
N LEU A 111 0.49 2.48 -7.56
CA LEU A 111 1.48 2.49 -6.49
C LEU A 111 2.68 1.62 -6.88
N VAL A 112 3.85 2.00 -6.42
CA VAL A 112 5.09 1.24 -6.55
C VAL A 112 5.78 1.16 -5.20
N GLY A 113 6.49 0.08 -4.94
CA GLY A 113 7.17 -0.05 -3.64
C GLY A 113 7.77 -1.41 -3.39
N ILE A 114 7.88 -1.75 -2.12
CA ILE A 114 8.54 -2.97 -1.64
C ILE A 114 7.52 -3.89 -1.01
N VAL A 115 7.59 -5.15 -1.40
CA VAL A 115 6.88 -6.29 -0.80
C VAL A 115 7.89 -7.14 -0.07
N SER A 116 7.68 -7.37 1.23
CA SER A 116 8.53 -8.19 2.08
C SER A 116 7.75 -9.40 2.53
N GLY A 117 8.11 -10.58 2.05
CA GLY A 117 7.57 -11.86 2.46
C GLY A 117 8.46 -12.51 3.52
N SER A 118 7.87 -13.01 4.59
CA SER A 118 8.57 -13.79 5.62
C SER A 118 7.82 -15.09 5.87
N GLY A 119 8.58 -16.19 5.95
CA GLY A 119 8.08 -17.51 6.30
C GLY A 119 8.92 -18.10 7.43
N THR A 120 8.26 -18.67 8.44
CA THR A 120 8.93 -19.40 9.53
C THR A 120 8.43 -20.84 9.55
N ALA A 121 9.34 -21.80 9.36
CA ALA A 121 9.05 -23.22 9.41
C ALA A 121 10.17 -23.93 10.18
N PHE A 122 9.85 -24.84 11.09
CA PHE A 122 10.82 -25.65 11.86
C PHE A 122 11.91 -24.84 12.58
N GLY A 123 11.58 -23.60 13.02
CA GLY A 123 12.55 -22.72 13.67
C GLY A 123 13.48 -21.95 12.72
N PHE A 124 13.38 -22.14 11.43
CA PHE A 124 14.11 -21.38 10.42
C PHE A 124 13.23 -20.27 9.85
N ALA A 125 13.72 -19.03 9.92
CA ALA A 125 13.06 -17.88 9.31
C ALA A 125 13.75 -17.53 7.99
N SER A 126 12.94 -17.30 6.96
CA SER A 126 13.40 -16.77 5.67
C SER A 126 12.64 -15.49 5.36
N THR A 127 13.34 -14.47 4.90
CA THR A 127 12.74 -13.20 4.47
C THR A 127 13.21 -12.89 3.05
N SER A 128 12.26 -12.49 2.21
CA SER A 128 12.52 -12.05 0.84
C SER A 128 11.95 -10.66 0.63
N HIS A 129 12.59 -9.88 -0.22
CA HIS A 129 12.12 -8.57 -0.65
C HIS A 129 11.96 -8.56 -2.16
N ALA A 130 10.88 -7.96 -2.62
CA ALA A 130 10.56 -7.83 -4.02
C ALA A 130 10.09 -6.41 -4.33
N PHE A 131 10.25 -5.98 -5.57
CA PHE A 131 9.61 -4.77 -6.07
C PHE A 131 8.17 -5.07 -6.47
N GLY A 132 7.24 -4.18 -6.10
CA GLY A 132 5.83 -4.29 -6.44
C GLY A 132 5.33 -3.10 -7.24
N LEU A 133 4.50 -3.38 -8.25
CA LEU A 133 3.67 -2.41 -8.96
C LEU A 133 2.20 -2.77 -8.68
N GLN A 134 1.43 -1.81 -8.18
CA GLN A 134 0.06 -2.05 -7.73
C GLN A 134 -0.88 -1.02 -8.33
N PRO A 135 -1.43 -1.26 -9.54
CA PRO A 135 -2.62 -0.58 -10.00
C PRO A 135 -3.84 -1.02 -9.19
N GLY A 136 -4.75 -0.08 -8.94
CA GLY A 136 -5.98 -0.33 -8.20
C GLY A 136 -7.08 0.65 -8.55
N ILE A 137 -8.30 0.25 -8.25
CA ILE A 137 -9.51 1.06 -8.37
C ILE A 137 -10.32 0.96 -7.08
N GLY A 138 -11.10 1.97 -6.81
CA GLY A 138 -11.97 1.93 -5.64
C GLY A 138 -12.97 3.06 -5.61
N PHE A 139 -13.71 3.09 -4.53
CA PHE A 139 -14.66 4.15 -4.28
C PHE A 139 -14.75 4.50 -2.80
N GLU A 140 -15.16 5.72 -2.53
CA GLU A 140 -15.41 6.25 -1.20
C GLU A 140 -16.83 6.78 -1.09
N ILE A 141 -17.51 6.39 -0.01
CA ILE A 141 -18.85 6.86 0.32
C ILE A 141 -18.73 7.77 1.54
N PRO A 142 -19.04 9.07 1.46
CA PRO A 142 -18.99 9.97 2.61
C PRO A 142 -20.03 9.53 3.66
N LEU A 143 -19.56 9.25 4.86
CA LEU A 143 -20.40 8.95 6.02
C LEU A 143 -20.81 10.23 6.73
N ASN A 144 -19.89 11.18 6.77
CA ASN A 144 -20.10 12.55 7.25
C ASN A 144 -19.05 13.48 6.64
N GLN A 145 -18.93 14.69 7.17
CA GLN A 145 -17.98 15.68 6.65
C GLN A 145 -16.51 15.33 6.85
N THR A 146 -16.20 14.39 7.77
CA THR A 146 -14.84 14.05 8.21
C THR A 146 -14.48 12.62 7.84
N PHE A 147 -15.45 11.71 7.81
CA PHE A 147 -15.24 10.29 7.57
C PHE A 147 -15.91 9.83 6.27
N ALA A 148 -15.23 8.93 5.56
CA ALA A 148 -15.78 8.17 4.44
C ALA A 148 -15.47 6.68 4.60
N GLY A 149 -16.38 5.82 4.17
CA GLY A 149 -16.13 4.40 3.96
C GLY A 149 -15.41 4.21 2.63
N ARG A 150 -14.42 3.32 2.56
CA ARG A 150 -13.64 2.99 1.35
C ARG A 150 -13.75 1.51 1.03
N ALA A 151 -13.92 1.20 -0.25
CA ALA A 151 -13.64 -0.12 -0.79
C ALA A 151 -12.70 0.01 -1.99
N GLU A 152 -11.74 -0.92 -2.08
CA GLU A 152 -10.64 -0.85 -3.05
C GLU A 152 -10.29 -2.26 -3.53
N LEU A 153 -9.99 -2.40 -4.81
CA LEU A 153 -9.47 -3.61 -5.44
C LEU A 153 -8.18 -3.27 -6.19
N ASP A 154 -7.13 -3.95 -5.82
CA ASP A 154 -5.82 -3.81 -6.44
C ASP A 154 -5.37 -5.11 -7.08
N VAL A 155 -4.58 -4.99 -8.13
CA VAL A 155 -3.75 -6.06 -8.67
C VAL A 155 -2.30 -5.72 -8.38
N ARG A 156 -1.59 -6.56 -7.63
CA ARG A 156 -0.19 -6.34 -7.32
C ARG A 156 0.68 -7.27 -8.14
N PHE A 157 1.53 -6.70 -8.98
CA PHE A 157 2.57 -7.40 -9.72
C PHE A 157 3.84 -7.40 -8.91
N ILE A 158 4.38 -8.57 -8.60
CA ILE A 158 5.57 -8.75 -7.76
C ILE A 158 6.69 -9.22 -8.67
N HIS A 159 7.78 -8.47 -8.69
CA HIS A 159 8.98 -8.81 -9.42
C HIS A 159 10.11 -9.15 -8.45
N SER A 160 10.44 -10.44 -8.36
CA SER A 160 11.48 -10.96 -7.48
C SER A 160 12.76 -11.21 -8.27
N GLN A 161 13.89 -10.63 -7.86
CA GLN A 161 15.23 -11.01 -8.32
C GLN A 161 16.04 -11.50 -7.11
N PRO A 162 17.01 -12.44 -7.22
CA PRO A 162 18.06 -12.46 -8.24
C PRO A 162 18.22 -13.74 -9.06
N ASN A 163 17.43 -14.79 -9.01
CA ASN A 163 17.73 -16.02 -9.76
C ASN A 163 16.53 -16.70 -10.44
N GLY A 164 15.45 -16.02 -10.70
CA GLY A 164 14.31 -16.63 -11.38
C GLY A 164 13.34 -15.60 -11.93
N ASN A 165 12.80 -15.89 -13.12
CA ASN A 165 11.67 -15.18 -13.73
C ASN A 165 10.36 -15.39 -12.95
N ASN A 166 10.36 -15.22 -11.62
CA ASN A 166 9.16 -15.34 -10.82
C ASN A 166 8.48 -13.97 -10.73
N ALA A 167 7.87 -13.54 -11.82
CA ALA A 167 6.85 -12.52 -11.78
C ALA A 167 5.56 -13.19 -11.29
N GLY A 168 5.13 -12.85 -10.09
CA GLY A 168 3.85 -13.23 -9.53
C GLY A 168 2.88 -12.06 -9.58
N TYR A 169 1.59 -12.34 -9.50
CA TYR A 169 0.59 -11.33 -9.26
C TYR A 169 -0.38 -11.81 -8.16
N GLU A 170 -0.92 -10.87 -7.42
CA GLU A 170 -1.91 -11.13 -6.40
C GLU A 170 -3.02 -10.08 -6.46
N TYR A 171 -4.20 -10.47 -5.99
CA TYR A 171 -5.33 -9.57 -5.81
C TYR A 171 -5.39 -9.12 -4.36
N ARG A 172 -5.55 -7.82 -4.14
CA ARG A 172 -5.80 -7.25 -2.81
C ARG A 172 -7.18 -6.60 -2.80
N PHE A 173 -7.97 -6.95 -1.82
CA PHE A 173 -9.25 -6.31 -1.54
C PHE A 173 -9.16 -5.57 -0.22
N VAL A 174 -9.61 -4.31 -0.18
CA VAL A 174 -9.57 -3.47 1.01
C VAL A 174 -10.98 -2.96 1.33
N ALA A 175 -11.33 -3.01 2.62
CA ALA A 175 -12.47 -2.32 3.17
C ALA A 175 -12.03 -1.51 4.38
N GLY A 176 -12.32 -0.21 4.40
CA GLY A 176 -11.75 0.68 5.42
C GLY A 176 -12.49 1.99 5.60
N ILE A 177 -11.89 2.83 6.42
CA ILE A 177 -12.36 4.18 6.74
C ILE A 177 -11.28 5.18 6.33
N VAL A 178 -11.71 6.29 5.78
CA VAL A 178 -10.89 7.47 5.48
C VAL A 178 -11.27 8.57 6.44
N TYR A 179 -10.26 9.19 7.05
CA TYR A 179 -10.39 10.41 7.85
C TYR A 179 -9.81 11.58 7.08
N ARG A 180 -10.61 12.64 6.91
CA ARG A 180 -10.24 13.88 6.20
C ARG A 180 -9.96 14.98 7.20
N PHE A 181 -8.71 15.45 7.22
CA PHE A 181 -8.36 16.62 8.02
C PHE A 181 -8.96 17.86 7.37
N ARG A 182 -9.77 18.57 8.14
CA ARG A 182 -10.30 19.89 7.76
C ARG A 182 -9.54 20.97 8.52
N LYS A 183 -9.25 22.05 7.82
CA LYS A 183 -8.86 23.31 8.46
C LYS A 183 -10.08 24.09 8.85
#